data_bef1a7865719e38906eda63e82510cca
#
_entry.id   bef1a7865719e38906eda63e82510cca
#
_cell.length_a   1.000
_cell.length_b   1.000
_cell.length_c   1.000
_cell.angle_alpha   90.00
_cell.angle_beta   90.00
_cell.angle_gamma   90.00
#
_symmetry.space_group_name_H-M   'P 1'
#
loop_
_entity.id
_entity.type
_entity.pdbx_description
1 polymer ?
#
loop_
_entity_poly.entity_id
_entity_poly.type
_entity_poly.pdbx_seq_one_letter_code
_entity_poly.pdbx_strand_id
1 'polypeptide(L)'
;MLDKIYVISKRQPLRQQVSRATTSLIPISSRTPSPRDRVEMHGGIPVTGFTQTVFECLREAPFSLGLAIADSALRCTGQRPEQLCAQIAREQKRRHGLRRAAEVISYADGRSENGGESRVRAFLIEQGYLLPELQVELPNPLDPRDVYRVDFLWRLPDGRIVVGEFDGMGKYTDENMLVGSTTAKALVAERQRESRITLLGFPVLRFTYQDLARPYRLHNLLRAAGVPRSQDAARRFHASWDAAQGNHPKRRP
;
A
#
# COMPACT_ATOMS: atom_id res chain seq x y z
N MET A 1 -0.24 4.33 11.80
CA MET A 1 0.32 5.55 12.42
C MET A 1 1.59 5.90 11.65
N LEU A 2 1.64 7.05 10.97
CA LEU A 2 2.84 7.51 10.25
C LEU A 2 3.82 8.07 11.28
N ASP A 3 4.63 7.21 11.88
CA ASP A 3 5.63 7.61 12.90
C ASP A 3 6.92 8.16 12.29
N LYS A 4 6.86 8.76 11.09
CA LYS A 4 8.06 9.32 10.46
C LYS A 4 7.80 10.72 9.93
N ILE A 5 8.36 11.68 10.64
CA ILE A 5 8.44 13.08 10.22
C ILE A 5 9.67 13.22 9.33
N TYR A 6 9.48 13.75 8.11
CA TYR A 6 10.58 14.07 7.20
C TYR A 6 11.00 15.52 7.43
N VAL A 7 12.23 15.70 7.88
CA VAL A 7 12.80 17.03 8.17
C VAL A 7 13.63 17.50 7.00
N ILE A 8 13.34 18.69 6.49
CA ILE A 8 14.21 19.40 5.54
C ILE A 8 15.17 20.27 6.34
N SER A 9 16.45 19.90 6.40
CA SER A 9 17.48 20.73 7.00
C SER A 9 18.19 21.57 5.95
N LYS A 10 18.37 22.86 6.23
CA LYS A 10 19.19 23.77 5.42
C LYS A 10 20.69 23.54 5.60
N ARG A 11 21.11 22.74 6.57
CA ARG A 11 22.52 22.48 6.88
C ARG A 11 22.69 20.99 7.16
N GLN A 12 23.51 20.32 6.38
CA GLN A 12 24.03 18.94 6.48
C GLN A 12 23.08 17.84 6.98
N PRO A 13 23.12 16.63 6.40
CA PRO A 13 22.28 15.52 6.85
C PRO A 13 22.69 15.15 8.27
N LEU A 14 21.79 15.31 9.22
CA LEU A 14 21.90 14.76 10.56
C LEU A 14 21.96 13.21 10.42
N ARG A 15 23.17 12.65 10.58
CA ARG A 15 23.36 11.24 10.86
C ARG A 15 22.84 11.00 12.27
N GLN A 16 21.55 10.77 12.43
CA GLN A 16 21.02 10.20 13.66
C GLN A 16 20.81 8.72 13.50
N GLN A 17 21.30 7.99 14.50
CA GLN A 17 21.08 6.58 14.71
C GLN A 17 19.60 6.27 14.70
N VAL A 18 19.10 5.79 13.56
CA VAL A 18 17.80 5.16 13.46
C VAL A 18 18.01 3.70 13.77
N SER A 19 17.39 3.19 14.84
CA SER A 19 17.37 1.78 15.18
C SER A 19 17.06 0.94 13.94
N ARG A 20 17.71 -0.23 13.85
CA ARG A 20 17.70 -1.20 12.74
C ARG A 20 16.30 -1.75 12.43
N ALA A 21 15.38 -0.94 11.96
CA ALA A 21 14.24 -1.42 11.21
C ALA A 21 14.57 -1.14 9.74
N THR A 22 14.59 -2.16 8.92
CA THR A 22 14.90 -2.13 7.49
C THR A 22 13.90 -1.24 6.76
N THR A 23 14.18 0.04 6.75
CA THR A 23 13.39 1.03 6.02
C THR A 23 14.22 1.40 4.82
N SER A 24 13.76 1.04 3.63
CA SER A 24 14.25 1.61 2.38
C SER A 24 13.97 3.12 2.45
N LEU A 25 14.97 3.88 2.87
CA LEU A 25 14.94 5.33 2.77
C LEU A 25 14.91 5.64 1.27
N ILE A 26 13.79 6.16 0.78
CA ILE A 26 13.82 6.87 -0.50
C ILE A 26 14.70 8.08 -0.23
N PRO A 27 15.83 8.25 -0.92
CA PRO A 27 16.62 9.45 -0.78
C PRO A 27 15.74 10.60 -1.29
N ILE A 28 15.17 11.36 -0.35
CA ILE A 28 14.64 12.67 -0.69
C ILE A 28 15.84 13.43 -1.17
N SER A 29 15.83 13.83 -2.44
CA SER A 29 16.93 14.62 -3.01
C SER A 29 17.19 15.78 -2.06
N SER A 30 18.46 16.01 -1.70
CA SER A 30 18.92 17.09 -0.83
C SER A 30 18.75 18.44 -1.52
N ARG A 31 17.57 18.68 -2.07
CA ARG A 31 17.21 19.89 -2.76
C ARG A 31 17.01 21.00 -1.75
N THR A 32 17.69 22.10 -1.95
CA THR A 32 17.41 23.36 -1.24
C THR A 32 15.92 23.70 -1.37
N PRO A 33 15.21 23.99 -0.26
CA PRO A 33 13.81 24.35 -0.32
C PRO A 33 13.60 25.49 -1.31
N SER A 34 12.65 25.31 -2.23
CA SER A 34 12.23 26.35 -3.17
C SER A 34 11.37 27.37 -2.40
N PRO A 35 11.36 28.65 -2.80
CA PRO A 35 10.41 29.64 -2.27
C PRO A 35 8.93 29.22 -2.43
N ARG A 36 8.65 28.22 -3.26
CA ARG A 36 7.33 27.64 -3.48
C ARG A 36 7.00 26.49 -2.53
N ASP A 37 7.95 26.07 -1.72
CA ASP A 37 7.72 24.94 -0.80
C ASP A 37 6.94 25.46 0.40
N ARG A 38 5.78 24.87 0.65
CA ARG A 38 5.01 25.11 1.86
C ARG A 38 5.74 24.46 3.02
N VAL A 39 6.23 25.27 3.93
CA VAL A 39 6.86 24.82 5.17
C VAL A 39 5.91 25.06 6.31
N GLU A 40 5.63 24.03 7.07
CA GLU A 40 4.83 24.06 8.28
C GLU A 40 5.73 23.81 9.49
N MET A 41 5.37 24.36 10.65
CA MET A 41 6.12 24.11 11.88
C MET A 41 5.45 22.98 12.66
N HIS A 42 6.20 21.91 12.93
CA HIS A 42 5.72 20.81 13.75
C HIS A 42 6.69 20.58 14.91
N GLY A 43 6.23 20.83 16.13
CA GLY A 43 7.09 20.74 17.34
C GLY A 43 8.35 21.62 17.26
N GLY A 44 8.28 22.80 16.62
CA GLY A 44 9.42 23.69 16.43
C GLY A 44 10.33 23.30 15.25
N ILE A 45 10.04 22.23 14.52
CA ILE A 45 10.81 21.75 13.38
C ILE A 45 10.11 22.16 12.08
N PRO A 46 10.80 22.79 11.11
CA PRO A 46 10.22 23.07 9.80
C PRO A 46 10.11 21.79 8.98
N VAL A 47 8.91 21.46 8.54
CA VAL A 47 8.59 20.28 7.71
C VAL A 47 7.86 20.71 6.44
N THR A 48 7.90 19.90 5.40
CA THR A 48 7.04 20.11 4.22
C THR A 48 5.59 19.84 4.56
N GLY A 49 4.68 20.68 4.04
CA GLY A 49 3.25 20.45 4.20
C GLY A 49 2.81 19.09 3.62
N PHE A 50 1.73 18.55 4.17
CA PHE A 50 1.25 17.18 3.86
C PHE A 50 1.13 16.89 2.36
N THR A 51 0.39 17.74 1.61
CA THR A 51 0.17 17.56 0.16
C THR A 51 1.48 17.54 -0.62
N GLN A 52 2.41 18.41 -0.25
CA GLN A 52 3.73 18.47 -0.88
C GLN A 52 4.53 17.20 -0.60
N THR A 53 4.54 16.73 0.66
CA THR A 53 5.24 15.51 1.05
C THR A 53 4.71 14.31 0.28
N VAL A 54 3.39 14.15 0.22
CA VAL A 54 2.75 13.08 -0.55
C VAL A 54 3.17 13.17 -2.03
N PHE A 55 3.05 14.34 -2.65
CA PHE A 55 3.44 14.54 -4.04
C PHE A 55 4.91 14.17 -4.30
N GLU A 56 5.83 14.63 -3.46
CA GLU A 56 7.25 14.37 -3.62
C GLU A 56 7.58 12.88 -3.50
N CYS A 57 6.89 12.18 -2.63
CA CYS A 57 7.01 10.73 -2.53
C CYS A 57 6.45 10.03 -3.78
N LEU A 58 5.26 10.40 -4.24
CA LEU A 58 4.60 9.75 -5.38
C LEU A 58 5.35 9.94 -6.69
N ARG A 59 6.00 11.09 -6.89
CA ARG A 59 6.74 11.37 -8.12
C ARG A 59 8.05 10.58 -8.26
N GLU A 60 8.62 10.07 -7.16
CA GLU A 60 9.91 9.36 -7.15
C GLU A 60 9.76 7.85 -6.87
N ALA A 61 8.75 7.46 -6.08
CA ALA A 61 8.59 6.08 -5.62
C ALA A 61 8.26 5.10 -6.76
N PRO A 62 8.73 3.84 -6.69
CA PRO A 62 8.15 2.76 -7.48
C PRO A 62 6.64 2.65 -7.25
N PHE A 63 5.89 2.12 -8.23
CA PHE A 63 4.42 2.07 -8.16
C PHE A 63 3.91 1.44 -6.86
N SER A 64 4.45 0.29 -6.46
CA SER A 64 4.00 -0.43 -5.26
C SER A 64 4.17 0.37 -3.96
N LEU A 65 5.24 1.16 -3.85
CA LEU A 65 5.45 2.02 -2.70
C LEU A 65 4.61 3.30 -2.81
N GLY A 66 4.52 3.86 -4.00
CA GLY A 66 3.65 5.02 -4.28
C GLY A 66 2.19 4.72 -3.92
N LEU A 67 1.68 3.55 -4.31
CA LEU A 67 0.32 3.13 -3.98
C LEU A 67 0.11 3.04 -2.45
N ALA A 68 1.06 2.46 -1.72
CA ALA A 68 0.99 2.39 -0.26
C ALA A 68 0.97 3.78 0.40
N ILE A 69 1.72 4.73 -0.15
CA ILE A 69 1.72 6.12 0.32
C ILE A 69 0.39 6.80 0.00
N ALA A 70 -0.14 6.62 -1.21
CA ALA A 70 -1.41 7.20 -1.62
C ALA A 70 -2.59 6.63 -0.82
N ASP A 71 -2.67 5.32 -0.64
CA ASP A 71 -3.68 4.66 0.19
C ASP A 71 -3.63 5.19 1.63
N SER A 72 -2.43 5.29 2.21
CA SER A 72 -2.25 5.87 3.55
C SER A 72 -2.67 7.33 3.62
N ALA A 73 -2.37 8.13 2.59
CA ALA A 73 -2.77 9.54 2.53
C ALA A 73 -4.29 9.68 2.49
N LEU A 74 -4.99 8.87 1.68
CA LEU A 74 -6.44 8.86 1.62
C LEU A 74 -7.05 8.43 2.96
N ARG A 75 -6.52 7.38 3.59
CA ARG A 75 -6.99 6.92 4.90
C ARG A 75 -6.83 7.97 5.99
N CYS A 76 -5.69 8.66 6.03
CA CYS A 76 -5.42 9.69 7.03
C CYS A 76 -6.29 10.95 6.86
N THR A 77 -6.67 11.28 5.63
CA THR A 77 -7.41 12.51 5.34
C THR A 77 -8.90 12.30 5.14
N GLY A 78 -9.33 11.06 4.92
CA GLY A 78 -10.71 10.75 4.51
C GLY A 78 -11.08 11.26 3.10
N GLN A 79 -10.10 11.73 2.34
CA GLN A 79 -10.31 12.23 0.98
C GLN A 79 -10.56 11.07 0.01
N ARG A 80 -11.31 11.37 -1.07
CA ARG A 80 -11.38 10.49 -2.23
C ARG A 80 -10.16 10.71 -3.15
N PRO A 81 -9.78 9.72 -3.98
CA PRO A 81 -8.65 9.84 -4.91
C PRO A 81 -8.70 11.10 -5.77
N GLU A 82 -9.88 11.47 -6.29
CA GLU A 82 -10.06 12.63 -7.15
C GLU A 82 -9.79 13.94 -6.40
N GLN A 83 -10.14 14.01 -5.12
CA GLN A 83 -9.92 15.18 -4.28
C GLN A 83 -8.43 15.37 -4.00
N LEU A 84 -7.71 14.30 -3.65
CA LEU A 84 -6.27 14.34 -3.43
C LEU A 84 -5.52 14.71 -4.71
N CYS A 85 -5.92 14.12 -5.85
CA CYS A 85 -5.35 14.42 -7.17
C CYS A 85 -5.54 15.89 -7.54
N ALA A 86 -6.75 16.42 -7.39
CA ALA A 86 -7.07 17.83 -7.67
C ALA A 86 -6.29 18.79 -6.73
N GLN A 87 -6.16 18.42 -5.46
CA GLN A 87 -5.39 19.21 -4.51
C GLN A 87 -3.90 19.27 -4.89
N ILE A 88 -3.29 18.12 -5.20
CA ILE A 88 -1.90 18.06 -5.66
C ILE A 88 -1.73 18.86 -6.95
N ALA A 89 -2.62 18.71 -7.93
CA ALA A 89 -2.54 19.44 -9.20
C ALA A 89 -2.60 20.95 -9.01
N ARG A 90 -3.42 21.42 -8.07
CA ARG A 90 -3.54 22.84 -7.72
C ARG A 90 -2.31 23.37 -7.01
N GLU A 91 -1.82 22.67 -5.98
CA GLU A 91 -0.74 23.13 -5.11
C GLU A 91 0.64 22.94 -5.74
N GLN A 92 0.82 21.90 -6.55
CA GLN A 92 2.09 21.54 -7.19
C GLN A 92 2.12 21.88 -8.69
N LYS A 93 1.31 22.86 -9.10
CA LYS A 93 1.18 23.30 -10.49
C LYS A 93 2.55 23.53 -11.16
N ARG A 94 2.72 22.98 -12.37
CA ARG A 94 3.95 23.07 -13.18
C ARG A 94 5.17 22.34 -12.61
N ARG A 95 5.02 21.49 -11.60
CA ARG A 95 6.12 20.63 -11.14
C ARG A 95 6.19 19.36 -12.01
N HIS A 96 7.42 18.89 -12.24
CA HIS A 96 7.65 17.59 -12.88
C HIS A 96 7.11 16.45 -11.99
N GLY A 97 6.52 15.42 -12.62
CA GLY A 97 6.02 14.23 -11.92
C GLY A 97 4.52 14.26 -11.58
N LEU A 98 3.77 15.31 -11.96
CA LEU A 98 2.33 15.37 -11.71
C LEU A 98 1.57 14.21 -12.37
N ARG A 99 1.92 13.83 -13.62
CA ARG A 99 1.31 12.69 -14.30
C ARG A 99 1.53 11.39 -13.54
N ARG A 100 2.75 11.17 -13.06
CA ARG A 100 3.10 9.98 -12.28
C ARG A 100 2.33 9.92 -10.96
N ALA A 101 2.25 11.04 -10.23
CA ALA A 101 1.46 11.11 -9.01
C ALA A 101 -0.03 10.86 -9.28
N ALA A 102 -0.60 11.44 -10.33
CA ALA A 102 -1.98 11.22 -10.73
C ALA A 102 -2.24 9.75 -11.11
N GLU A 103 -1.32 9.12 -11.84
CA GLU A 103 -1.41 7.70 -12.20
C GLU A 103 -1.45 6.81 -10.95
N VAL A 104 -0.56 7.02 -9.98
CA VAL A 104 -0.60 6.28 -8.71
C VAL A 104 -1.92 6.48 -7.99
N ILE A 105 -2.37 7.74 -7.86
CA ILE A 105 -3.60 8.08 -7.14
C ILE A 105 -4.84 7.47 -7.80
N SER A 106 -4.84 7.30 -9.13
CA SER A 106 -5.98 6.69 -9.83
C SER A 106 -6.26 5.23 -9.42
N TYR A 107 -5.26 4.56 -8.85
CA TYR A 107 -5.39 3.20 -8.30
C TYR A 107 -5.54 3.19 -6.77
N ALA A 108 -5.45 4.34 -6.11
CA ALA A 108 -5.43 4.41 -4.67
C ALA A 108 -6.80 4.13 -4.05
N ASP A 109 -6.78 3.48 -2.89
CA ASP A 109 -7.97 3.16 -2.11
C ASP A 109 -7.63 3.23 -0.61
N GLY A 110 -8.22 4.20 0.08
CA GLY A 110 -7.99 4.43 1.51
C GLY A 110 -8.49 3.31 2.44
N ARG A 111 -9.20 2.30 1.90
CA ARG A 111 -9.61 1.12 2.67
C ARG A 111 -8.45 0.18 2.97
N SER A 112 -7.35 0.18 2.20
CA SER A 112 -6.13 -0.56 2.59
C SER A 112 -5.62 -0.06 3.94
N GLU A 113 -5.56 -0.93 4.95
CA GLU A 113 -5.23 -0.53 6.32
C GLU A 113 -3.72 -0.42 6.58
N ASN A 114 -2.92 -1.14 5.81
CA ASN A 114 -1.47 -1.12 5.95
C ASN A 114 -0.73 -1.19 4.61
N GLY A 115 0.57 -0.90 4.66
CA GLY A 115 1.40 -0.88 3.45
C GLY A 115 1.62 -2.25 2.80
N GLY A 116 1.41 -3.35 3.53
CA GLY A 116 1.48 -4.71 2.99
C GLY A 116 0.29 -5.00 2.08
N GLU A 117 -0.92 -4.68 2.54
CA GLU A 117 -2.14 -4.77 1.73
C GLU A 117 -2.02 -3.95 0.45
N SER A 118 -1.60 -2.70 0.56
CA SER A 118 -1.39 -1.83 -0.61
C SER A 118 -0.38 -2.42 -1.60
N ARG A 119 0.69 -3.07 -1.13
CA ARG A 119 1.69 -3.72 -1.99
C ARG A 119 1.17 -5.00 -2.65
N VAL A 120 0.31 -5.77 -1.98
CA VAL A 120 -0.41 -6.89 -2.62
C VAL A 120 -1.31 -6.33 -3.74
N ARG A 121 -2.08 -5.27 -3.48
CA ARG A 121 -2.89 -4.62 -4.51
C ARG A 121 -2.04 -4.12 -5.69
N ALA A 122 -0.91 -3.48 -5.42
CA ALA A 122 0.01 -3.06 -6.47
C ALA A 122 0.45 -4.23 -7.35
N PHE A 123 0.82 -5.36 -6.75
CA PHE A 123 1.16 -6.57 -7.48
C PHE A 123 -0.01 -7.07 -8.36
N LEU A 124 -1.23 -7.08 -7.81
CA LEU A 124 -2.42 -7.49 -8.58
C LEU A 124 -2.65 -6.59 -9.79
N ILE A 125 -2.52 -5.28 -9.63
CA ILE A 125 -2.66 -4.28 -10.68
C ILE A 125 -1.59 -4.47 -11.76
N GLU A 126 -0.31 -4.49 -11.36
CA GLU A 126 0.85 -4.65 -12.26
C GLU A 126 0.78 -5.94 -13.08
N GLN A 127 0.26 -7.00 -12.46
CA GLN A 127 0.17 -8.32 -13.07
C GLN A 127 -1.16 -8.60 -13.77
N GLY A 128 -2.13 -7.68 -13.66
CA GLY A 128 -3.42 -7.78 -14.31
C GLY A 128 -4.35 -8.83 -13.71
N TYR A 129 -4.22 -9.12 -12.43
CA TYR A 129 -5.17 -9.97 -11.72
C TYR A 129 -6.49 -9.26 -11.46
N LEU A 130 -7.58 -10.03 -11.32
CA LEU A 130 -8.85 -9.52 -10.81
C LEU A 130 -8.61 -8.86 -9.45
N LEU A 131 -9.04 -7.61 -9.32
CA LEU A 131 -8.89 -6.88 -8.05
C LEU A 131 -9.97 -7.33 -7.05
N PRO A 132 -9.61 -7.47 -5.77
CA PRO A 132 -10.55 -7.81 -4.71
C PRO A 132 -11.35 -6.60 -4.25
N GLU A 133 -12.50 -6.86 -3.62
CA GLU A 133 -13.10 -5.95 -2.67
C GLU A 133 -12.24 -5.88 -1.41
N LEU A 134 -12.15 -4.69 -0.79
CA LEU A 134 -11.29 -4.47 0.37
C LEU A 134 -12.12 -4.34 1.65
N GLN A 135 -11.59 -4.87 2.74
CA GLN A 135 -12.14 -4.72 4.10
C GLN A 135 -13.62 -5.11 4.17
N VAL A 136 -13.93 -6.30 3.64
CA VAL A 136 -15.30 -6.81 3.55
C VAL A 136 -15.70 -7.50 4.83
N GLU A 137 -16.89 -7.17 5.33
CA GLU A 137 -17.48 -7.84 6.48
C GLU A 137 -18.22 -9.10 6.03
N LEU A 138 -17.92 -10.23 6.65
CA LEU A 138 -18.56 -11.52 6.47
C LEU A 138 -19.30 -11.91 7.76
N PRO A 139 -20.49 -12.53 7.67
CA PRO A 139 -21.21 -12.97 8.86
C PRO A 139 -20.42 -14.05 9.60
N ASN A 140 -20.41 -13.97 10.93
CA ASN A 140 -19.87 -15.04 11.75
C ASN A 140 -20.85 -16.24 11.72
N PRO A 141 -20.44 -17.43 11.24
CA PRO A 141 -21.33 -18.58 11.14
C PRO A 141 -21.79 -19.10 12.51
N LEU A 142 -21.11 -18.75 13.59
CA LEU A 142 -21.41 -19.20 14.97
C LEU A 142 -22.17 -18.16 15.77
N ASP A 143 -22.11 -16.88 15.42
CA ASP A 143 -22.88 -15.80 16.07
C ASP A 143 -23.33 -14.78 15.01
N PRO A 144 -24.60 -14.79 14.60
CA PRO A 144 -25.11 -13.85 13.58
C PRO A 144 -25.02 -12.36 13.96
N ARG A 145 -24.73 -12.04 15.24
CA ARG A 145 -24.57 -10.65 15.71
C ARG A 145 -23.14 -10.15 15.57
N ASP A 146 -22.21 -11.02 15.18
CA ASP A 146 -20.80 -10.73 15.00
C ASP A 146 -20.40 -10.86 13.53
N VAL A 147 -19.38 -10.11 13.12
CA VAL A 147 -18.87 -10.11 11.74
C VAL A 147 -17.37 -10.30 11.73
N TYR A 148 -16.86 -10.94 10.67
CA TYR A 148 -15.44 -11.02 10.37
C TYR A 148 -15.13 -10.06 9.26
N ARG A 149 -14.19 -9.13 9.48
CA ARG A 149 -13.67 -8.28 8.44
C ARG A 149 -12.41 -8.92 7.83
N VAL A 150 -12.43 -9.08 6.51
CA VAL A 150 -11.33 -9.67 5.74
C VAL A 150 -10.67 -8.59 4.88
N ASP A 151 -9.34 -8.66 4.71
CA ASP A 151 -8.59 -7.64 3.97
C ASP A 151 -8.96 -7.61 2.49
N PHE A 152 -9.14 -8.80 1.89
CA PHE A 152 -9.43 -8.99 0.48
C PHE A 152 -10.54 -10.02 0.29
N LEU A 153 -11.46 -9.73 -0.61
CA LEU A 153 -12.48 -10.69 -1.02
C LEU A 153 -12.62 -10.66 -2.55
N TRP A 154 -12.43 -11.80 -3.20
CA TRP A 154 -12.72 -11.98 -4.61
C TRP A 154 -14.04 -12.70 -4.80
N ARG A 155 -14.90 -12.15 -5.65
CA ARG A 155 -16.05 -12.84 -6.23
C ARG A 155 -15.65 -13.27 -7.64
N LEU A 156 -15.39 -14.55 -7.81
CA LEU A 156 -14.92 -15.08 -9.08
C LEU A 156 -16.08 -15.18 -10.09
N PRO A 157 -15.80 -15.12 -11.41
CA PRO A 157 -16.85 -15.21 -12.43
C PRO A 157 -17.66 -16.53 -12.41
N ASP A 158 -17.12 -17.60 -11.83
CA ASP A 158 -17.77 -18.88 -11.63
C ASP A 158 -18.61 -18.96 -10.34
N GLY A 159 -18.77 -17.84 -9.64
CA GLY A 159 -19.54 -17.74 -8.40
C GLY A 159 -18.79 -18.11 -7.13
N ARG A 160 -17.56 -18.64 -7.22
CA ARG A 160 -16.75 -18.94 -6.04
C ARG A 160 -16.28 -17.64 -5.35
N ILE A 161 -16.15 -17.73 -4.04
CA ILE A 161 -15.58 -16.68 -3.21
C ILE A 161 -14.20 -17.13 -2.74
N VAL A 162 -13.23 -16.21 -2.80
CA VAL A 162 -11.88 -16.39 -2.25
C VAL A 162 -11.59 -15.25 -1.30
N VAL A 163 -11.10 -15.58 -0.11
CA VAL A 163 -10.69 -14.60 0.91
C VAL A 163 -9.18 -14.44 0.88
N GLY A 164 -8.70 -13.25 1.13
CA GLY A 164 -7.28 -12.96 1.31
C GLY A 164 -7.02 -12.16 2.58
N GLU A 165 -5.94 -12.49 3.26
CA GLU A 165 -5.47 -11.83 4.47
C GLU A 165 -4.00 -11.46 4.31
N PHE A 166 -3.60 -10.27 4.71
CA PHE A 166 -2.20 -9.90 4.76
C PHE A 166 -1.65 -10.11 6.16
N ASP A 167 -0.84 -11.15 6.32
CA ASP A 167 -0.14 -11.41 7.57
C ASP A 167 1.15 -10.58 7.65
N GLY A 168 1.06 -9.47 8.38
CA GLY A 168 2.18 -8.58 8.65
C GLY A 168 3.24 -9.15 9.62
N MET A 169 3.20 -10.44 9.93
CA MET A 169 4.01 -11.15 10.92
C MET A 169 5.54 -11.17 10.65
N GLY A 170 6.10 -10.11 10.07
CA GLY A 170 7.53 -9.81 10.24
C GLY A 170 7.91 -9.32 11.64
N LYS A 171 6.93 -9.17 12.54
CA LYS A 171 7.13 -8.63 13.90
C LYS A 171 7.51 -9.67 14.95
N TYR A 172 7.43 -10.95 14.65
CA TYR A 172 7.65 -12.02 15.64
C TYR A 172 9.02 -12.71 15.54
N THR A 173 9.94 -12.18 14.73
CA THR A 173 11.35 -12.65 14.73
C THR A 173 12.23 -11.95 15.76
N ASP A 174 11.70 -10.97 16.52
CA ASP A 174 12.40 -10.44 17.70
C ASP A 174 12.09 -11.37 18.88
N GLU A 175 13.04 -12.26 19.19
CA GLU A 175 13.00 -13.19 20.33
C GLU A 175 12.72 -12.48 21.67
N ASN A 176 12.90 -11.17 21.73
CA ASN A 176 12.62 -10.34 22.91
C ASN A 176 11.13 -9.94 23.08
N MET A 177 10.24 -10.23 22.12
CA MET A 177 8.80 -9.97 22.25
C MET A 177 7.96 -11.20 22.66
N LEU A 178 8.57 -12.35 22.89
CA LEU A 178 7.89 -13.59 23.29
C LEU A 178 7.56 -13.66 24.79
N VAL A 179 7.85 -12.62 25.56
CA VAL A 179 7.58 -12.59 27.01
C VAL A 179 6.32 -11.74 27.27
N GLY A 180 5.14 -12.37 27.13
CA GLY A 180 3.90 -11.76 27.58
C GLY A 180 2.65 -12.57 27.23
N SER A 181 1.80 -12.84 28.23
CA SER A 181 0.50 -13.55 28.12
C SER A 181 -0.45 -12.94 27.09
N THR A 182 -0.26 -11.68 26.73
CA THR A 182 -1.06 -10.93 25.74
C THR A 182 -0.83 -11.43 24.30
N THR A 183 0.40 -11.79 23.94
CA THR A 183 0.76 -12.26 22.61
C THR A 183 0.19 -13.65 22.33
N ALA A 184 0.25 -14.55 23.31
CA ALA A 184 -0.33 -15.89 23.19
C ALA A 184 -1.87 -15.83 23.01
N LYS A 185 -2.56 -14.97 23.74
CA LYS A 185 -4.01 -14.77 23.60
C LYS A 185 -4.37 -14.20 22.22
N ALA A 186 -3.60 -13.23 21.71
CA ALA A 186 -3.81 -12.67 20.38
C ALA A 186 -3.63 -13.73 19.28
N LEU A 187 -2.62 -14.60 19.42
CA LEU A 187 -2.37 -15.68 18.48
C LEU A 187 -3.49 -16.73 18.50
N VAL A 188 -4.01 -17.07 19.67
CA VAL A 188 -5.15 -18.00 19.83
C VAL A 188 -6.41 -17.39 19.22
N ALA A 189 -6.68 -16.11 19.48
CA ALA A 189 -7.85 -15.41 18.91
C ALA A 189 -7.77 -15.37 17.38
N GLU A 190 -6.59 -15.11 16.82
CA GLU A 190 -6.38 -15.10 15.36
C GLU A 190 -6.60 -16.49 14.74
N ARG A 191 -6.08 -17.56 15.35
CA ARG A 191 -6.34 -18.93 14.90
C ARG A 191 -7.82 -19.32 14.98
N GLN A 192 -8.51 -18.87 16.03
CA GLN A 192 -9.94 -19.08 16.14
C GLN A 192 -10.71 -18.33 15.05
N ARG A 193 -10.34 -17.09 14.75
CA ARG A 193 -10.91 -16.30 13.66
C ARG A 193 -10.74 -17.02 12.33
N GLU A 194 -9.54 -17.51 12.04
CA GLU A 194 -9.23 -18.26 10.82
C GLU A 194 -10.07 -19.53 10.68
N SER A 195 -10.13 -20.32 11.76
CA SER A 195 -10.95 -21.54 11.77
C SER A 195 -12.42 -21.25 11.44
N ARG A 196 -12.94 -20.13 11.92
CA ARG A 196 -14.34 -19.72 11.70
C ARG A 196 -14.59 -19.21 10.27
N ILE A 197 -13.63 -18.47 9.65
CA ILE A 197 -13.72 -18.08 8.24
C ILE A 197 -13.71 -19.34 7.36
N THR A 198 -12.92 -20.34 7.72
CA THR A 198 -12.87 -21.63 7.02
C THR A 198 -14.22 -22.38 7.08
N LEU A 199 -15.00 -22.21 8.17
CA LEU A 199 -16.36 -22.77 8.26
C LEU A 199 -17.34 -22.20 7.24
N LEU A 200 -17.07 -21.02 6.68
CA LEU A 200 -17.84 -20.46 5.55
C LEU A 200 -17.57 -21.19 4.22
N GLY A 201 -16.61 -22.12 4.20
CA GLY A 201 -16.27 -22.89 3.02
C GLY A 201 -15.45 -22.13 1.98
N PHE A 202 -14.92 -20.95 2.32
CA PHE A 202 -14.11 -20.15 1.40
C PHE A 202 -12.63 -20.48 1.54
N PRO A 203 -11.90 -20.64 0.40
CA PRO A 203 -10.44 -20.70 0.44
C PRO A 203 -9.89 -19.39 0.97
N VAL A 204 -8.93 -19.48 1.91
CA VAL A 204 -8.25 -18.31 2.50
C VAL A 204 -6.80 -18.26 2.00
N LEU A 205 -6.44 -17.20 1.31
CA LEU A 205 -5.07 -16.91 0.88
C LEU A 205 -4.39 -16.03 1.95
N ARG A 206 -3.21 -16.44 2.38
CA ARG A 206 -2.38 -15.62 3.26
C ARG A 206 -1.19 -15.07 2.50
N PHE A 207 -1.01 -13.76 2.61
CA PHE A 207 0.08 -13.04 1.97
C PHE A 207 1.02 -12.48 3.05
N THR A 208 2.31 -12.63 2.82
CA THR A 208 3.36 -12.14 3.72
C THR A 208 4.33 -11.22 2.98
N TYR A 209 5.17 -10.50 3.72
CA TYR A 209 6.27 -9.76 3.11
C TYR A 209 7.26 -10.65 2.35
N GLN A 210 7.41 -11.92 2.75
CA GLN A 210 8.25 -12.87 2.03
C GLN A 210 7.68 -13.22 0.66
N ASP A 211 6.35 -13.29 0.54
CA ASP A 211 5.68 -13.54 -0.74
C ASP A 211 5.79 -12.32 -1.66
N LEU A 212 5.68 -11.10 -1.11
CA LEU A 212 5.93 -9.86 -1.85
C LEU A 212 7.38 -9.77 -2.36
N ALA A 213 8.36 -10.28 -1.60
CA ALA A 213 9.76 -10.33 -2.03
C ALA A 213 10.01 -11.40 -3.10
N ARG A 214 9.09 -12.34 -3.30
CA ARG A 214 9.20 -13.46 -4.23
C ARG A 214 7.93 -13.57 -5.10
N PRO A 215 7.79 -12.74 -6.15
CA PRO A 215 6.58 -12.61 -6.96
C PRO A 215 5.98 -13.94 -7.46
N TYR A 216 6.82 -14.96 -7.75
CA TYR A 216 6.37 -16.26 -8.17
C TYR A 216 5.47 -16.96 -7.13
N ARG A 217 5.66 -16.70 -5.82
CA ARG A 217 4.83 -17.25 -4.76
C ARG A 217 3.41 -16.69 -4.82
N LEU A 218 3.29 -15.36 -4.97
CA LEU A 218 2.00 -14.71 -5.17
C LEU A 218 1.28 -15.25 -6.40
N HIS A 219 1.99 -15.40 -7.54
CA HIS A 219 1.44 -16.01 -8.73
C HIS A 219 0.89 -17.42 -8.48
N ASN A 220 1.65 -18.26 -7.76
CA ASN A 220 1.24 -19.62 -7.48
C ASN A 220 0.01 -19.67 -6.56
N LEU A 221 -0.04 -18.84 -5.51
CA LEU A 221 -1.19 -18.75 -4.61
C LEU A 221 -2.46 -18.31 -5.35
N LEU A 222 -2.39 -17.21 -6.09
CA LEU A 222 -3.53 -16.66 -6.84
C LEU A 222 -4.03 -17.63 -7.92
N ARG A 223 -3.11 -18.29 -8.64
CA ARG A 223 -3.44 -19.30 -9.66
C ARG A 223 -4.09 -20.52 -9.03
N ALA A 224 -3.58 -21.02 -7.91
CA ALA A 224 -4.16 -22.19 -7.21
C ALA A 224 -5.58 -21.89 -6.71
N ALA A 225 -5.85 -20.65 -6.30
CA ALA A 225 -7.19 -20.20 -5.91
C ALA A 225 -8.12 -19.91 -7.11
N GLY A 226 -7.59 -19.92 -8.33
CA GLY A 226 -8.36 -19.63 -9.54
C GLY A 226 -8.66 -18.15 -9.75
N VAL A 227 -7.90 -17.22 -9.12
CA VAL A 227 -8.08 -15.79 -9.35
C VAL A 227 -7.71 -15.45 -10.80
N PRO A 228 -8.66 -14.89 -11.59
CA PRO A 228 -8.43 -14.60 -13.01
C PRO A 228 -7.31 -13.58 -13.22
N ARG A 229 -6.56 -13.76 -14.31
CA ARG A 229 -5.51 -12.85 -14.75
C ARG A 229 -5.73 -12.42 -16.21
N SER A 230 -5.71 -11.13 -16.48
CA SER A 230 -5.79 -10.55 -17.81
C SER A 230 -4.44 -9.96 -18.23
N GLN A 231 -3.82 -10.52 -19.27
CA GLN A 231 -2.61 -9.96 -19.84
C GLN A 231 -2.84 -8.58 -20.47
N ASP A 232 -4.06 -8.34 -20.97
CA ASP A 232 -4.42 -7.02 -21.52
C ASP A 232 -4.51 -5.95 -20.41
N ALA A 233 -5.00 -6.30 -19.24
CA ALA A 233 -5.02 -5.40 -18.10
C ALA A 233 -3.59 -5.04 -17.67
N ALA A 234 -2.71 -6.03 -17.55
CA ALA A 234 -1.30 -5.82 -17.26
C ALA A 234 -0.62 -4.93 -18.31
N ARG A 235 -0.83 -5.20 -19.60
CA ARG A 235 -0.27 -4.37 -20.69
C ARG A 235 -0.76 -2.92 -20.63
N ARG A 236 -2.07 -2.71 -20.37
CA ARG A 236 -2.62 -1.35 -20.24
C ARG A 236 -2.00 -0.61 -19.07
N PHE A 237 -1.86 -1.26 -17.91
CA PHE A 237 -1.19 -0.67 -16.76
C PHE A 237 0.24 -0.26 -17.10
N HIS A 238 1.07 -1.15 -17.64
CA HIS A 238 2.47 -0.83 -17.95
C HIS A 238 2.58 0.29 -18.98
N ALA A 239 1.74 0.29 -20.02
CA ALA A 239 1.73 1.36 -21.02
C ALA A 239 1.37 2.73 -20.41
N SER A 240 0.37 2.77 -19.51
CA SER A 240 -0.03 3.99 -18.81
C SER A 240 1.06 4.47 -17.86
N TRP A 241 1.63 3.55 -17.09
CA TRP A 241 2.70 3.83 -16.13
C TRP A 241 3.97 4.36 -16.81
N ASP A 242 4.38 3.77 -17.92
CA ASP A 242 5.54 4.23 -18.70
C ASP A 242 5.29 5.62 -19.31
N ALA A 243 4.10 5.87 -19.83
CA ALA A 243 3.70 7.18 -20.32
C ALA A 243 3.70 8.25 -19.21
N ALA A 244 3.26 7.89 -18.01
CA ALA A 244 3.24 8.77 -16.85
C ALA A 244 4.66 9.12 -16.36
N GLN A 245 5.63 8.24 -16.57
CA GLN A 245 7.05 8.48 -16.28
C GLN A 245 7.77 9.34 -17.34
N GLY A 246 7.12 9.63 -18.46
CA GLY A 246 7.75 10.31 -19.60
C GLY A 246 8.62 9.39 -20.46
N ASN A 247 8.58 8.09 -20.22
CA ASN A 247 9.22 7.07 -21.03
C ASN A 247 8.36 6.79 -22.27
N HIS A 248 8.35 7.70 -23.25
CA HIS A 248 7.79 7.36 -24.55
C HIS A 248 8.65 6.29 -25.20
N PRO A 249 8.08 5.17 -25.68
CA PRO A 249 8.82 4.26 -26.53
C PRO A 249 9.37 5.08 -27.69
N LYS A 250 10.72 5.15 -27.83
CA LYS A 250 11.35 5.78 -28.97
C LYS A 250 10.71 5.13 -30.21
N ARG A 251 9.97 5.92 -31.00
CA ARG A 251 9.53 5.47 -32.32
C ARG A 251 10.81 5.02 -33.02
N ARG A 252 10.93 3.73 -33.29
CA ARG A 252 12.00 3.23 -34.17
C ARG A 252 11.76 3.87 -35.53
N PRO A 253 12.83 4.39 -36.16
CA PRO A 253 12.75 4.98 -37.50
C PRO A 253 12.30 3.94 -38.52
#